data_1b6ed92d0c5b28e2a0d3f07d8a2e341e
#
_entry.id   1b6ed92d0c5b28e2a0d3f07d8a2e341e
#
_cell.length_a   1.000
_cell.length_b   1.000
_cell.length_c   1.000
_cell.angle_alpha   90.00
_cell.angle_beta   90.00
_cell.angle_gamma   90.00
#
_symmetry.space_group_name_H-M   'P 1'
#
loop_
_entity.id
_entity.type
_entity.pdbx_description
1 polymer ?
#
loop_
_entity_poly.entity_id
_entity_poly.type
_entity_poly.pdbx_seq_one_letter_code
_entity_poly.pdbx_strand_id
1 'polypeptide(L)'
;MRRILFIILSSALFFIGNIHAQVATSDSLVMHYLQQQGIPVTANNEVKLLMSGREKFLDLFEEIRHAKHHIHLEYFNFRNDSIANALFDLLAEKVQEGVEVRALFDAFGNWSNNKPLKKHHLKAIRDRGIEIVKFDPITFPWINHAMHRDHRKIV
;
A
#
# COMPACT_ATOMS: atom_id res chain seq x y z
N MET A 1 22.82 41.06 -54.44
CA MET A 1 22.06 41.19 -53.16
C MET A 1 20.81 40.29 -53.07
N ARG A 2 19.91 40.22 -54.06
CA ARG A 2 18.71 39.36 -53.99
C ARG A 2 18.97 37.86 -53.81
N ARG A 3 20.05 37.29 -54.41
CA ARG A 3 20.35 35.84 -54.27
C ARG A 3 20.91 35.45 -52.89
N ILE A 4 21.63 36.35 -52.22
CA ILE A 4 22.15 36.11 -50.87
C ILE A 4 21.02 36.17 -49.86
N LEU A 5 20.02 37.04 -50.05
CA LEU A 5 18.85 37.13 -49.16
C LEU A 5 18.00 35.85 -49.23
N PHE A 6 17.89 35.20 -50.40
CA PHE A 6 17.17 33.94 -50.56
C PHE A 6 17.85 32.75 -49.85
N ILE A 7 19.19 32.71 -49.85
CA ILE A 7 19.93 31.65 -49.16
C ILE A 7 19.83 31.80 -47.63
N ILE A 8 19.87 33.02 -47.10
CA ILE A 8 19.71 33.28 -45.68
C ILE A 8 18.27 32.94 -45.21
N LEU A 9 17.26 33.25 -46.00
CA LEU A 9 15.89 32.92 -45.70
C LEU A 9 15.63 31.40 -45.77
N SER A 10 16.26 30.69 -46.73
CA SER A 10 16.17 29.24 -46.85
C SER A 10 16.88 28.52 -45.71
N SER A 11 18.05 29.00 -45.26
CA SER A 11 18.75 28.42 -44.11
C SER A 11 18.04 28.70 -42.79
N ALA A 12 17.37 29.84 -42.61
CA ALA A 12 16.57 30.13 -41.46
C ALA A 12 15.32 29.24 -41.36
N LEU A 13 14.71 28.87 -42.48
CA LEU A 13 13.58 27.93 -42.53
C LEU A 13 14.01 26.47 -42.25
N PHE A 14 15.24 26.08 -42.52
CA PHE A 14 15.74 24.74 -42.18
C PHE A 14 16.06 24.58 -40.69
N PHE A 15 16.29 25.65 -39.94
CA PHE A 15 16.52 25.60 -38.51
C PHE A 15 15.24 25.62 -37.65
N ILE A 16 14.06 25.85 -38.25
CA ILE A 16 12.75 25.80 -37.51
C ILE A 16 12.19 24.38 -37.49
N GLY A 17 12.79 23.44 -38.23
CA GLY A 17 12.42 22.03 -38.21
C GLY A 17 13.03 21.30 -37.01
N ASN A 18 12.18 20.88 -36.07
CA ASN A 18 12.51 19.93 -35.02
C ASN A 18 13.08 20.45 -33.68
N ILE A 19 12.60 21.56 -33.17
CA ILE A 19 12.53 21.66 -31.70
C ILE A 19 11.23 21.00 -31.25
N HIS A 20 11.16 19.70 -31.36
CA HIS A 20 10.31 18.91 -30.50
C HIS A 20 11.02 18.88 -29.14
N ALA A 21 10.79 19.91 -28.32
CA ALA A 21 11.04 19.78 -26.91
C ALA A 21 10.12 18.64 -26.45
N GLN A 22 10.68 17.45 -26.30
CA GLN A 22 10.02 16.39 -25.56
C GLN A 22 9.86 16.96 -24.15
N VAL A 23 8.68 17.52 -23.88
CA VAL A 23 8.29 17.83 -22.52
C VAL A 23 8.26 16.47 -21.84
N ALA A 24 9.32 16.19 -21.08
CA ALA A 24 9.35 14.99 -20.26
C ALA A 24 8.09 15.05 -19.37
N THR A 25 7.18 14.11 -19.55
CA THR A 25 6.03 14.01 -18.68
C THR A 25 6.53 13.79 -17.26
N SER A 26 5.78 14.25 -16.25
CA SER A 26 6.14 14.00 -14.85
C SER A 26 6.48 12.53 -14.60
N ASP A 27 5.81 11.63 -15.29
CA ASP A 27 6.01 10.19 -15.21
C ASP A 27 7.37 9.74 -15.71
N SER A 28 7.84 10.30 -16.84
CA SER A 28 9.18 9.97 -17.38
C SER A 28 10.31 10.45 -16.47
N LEU A 29 10.13 11.59 -15.78
CA LEU A 29 11.10 12.09 -14.79
C LEU A 29 11.14 11.19 -13.55
N VAL A 30 9.99 10.77 -13.06
CA VAL A 30 9.88 9.83 -11.92
C VAL A 30 10.53 8.49 -12.30
N MET A 31 10.22 7.94 -13.47
CA MET A 31 10.80 6.69 -13.95
C MET A 31 12.32 6.77 -14.04
N HIS A 32 12.84 7.84 -14.61
CA HIS A 32 14.29 8.06 -14.71
C HIS A 32 14.95 8.15 -13.33
N TYR A 33 14.33 8.87 -12.39
CA TYR A 33 14.81 8.96 -11.01
C TYR A 33 14.85 7.59 -10.33
N LEU A 34 13.78 6.79 -10.44
CA LEU A 34 13.71 5.45 -9.84
C LEU A 34 14.80 4.54 -10.42
N GLN A 35 15.02 4.57 -11.73
CA GLN A 35 16.08 3.82 -12.39
C GLN A 35 17.47 4.22 -11.91
N GLN A 36 17.74 5.52 -11.74
CA GLN A 36 19.01 6.01 -11.20
C GLN A 36 19.26 5.55 -9.76
N GLN A 37 18.20 5.37 -8.97
CA GLN A 37 18.29 4.85 -7.59
C GLN A 37 18.38 3.30 -7.53
N GLY A 38 18.41 2.62 -8.68
CA GLY A 38 18.40 1.16 -8.74
C GLY A 38 17.10 0.51 -8.26
N ILE A 39 16.01 1.28 -8.22
CA ILE A 39 14.69 0.77 -7.81
C ILE A 39 14.06 0.06 -9.01
N PRO A 40 13.74 -1.25 -8.90
CA PRO A 40 13.14 -1.98 -10.01
C PRO A 40 11.72 -1.46 -10.28
N VAL A 41 11.44 -1.22 -11.56
CA VAL A 41 10.12 -0.83 -12.04
C VAL A 41 9.54 -1.96 -12.87
N THR A 42 8.35 -2.41 -12.53
CA THR A 42 7.63 -3.47 -13.23
C THR A 42 6.50 -2.88 -14.07
N ALA A 43 6.28 -3.43 -15.26
CA ALA A 43 5.25 -2.96 -16.19
C ALA A 43 3.95 -3.79 -16.15
N ASN A 44 3.96 -4.93 -15.46
CA ASN A 44 2.84 -5.86 -15.40
C ASN A 44 2.07 -5.74 -14.07
N ASN A 45 1.65 -4.52 -13.76
CA ASN A 45 0.85 -4.23 -12.57
C ASN A 45 -0.60 -3.95 -12.99
N GLU A 46 -1.55 -4.46 -12.23
CA GLU A 46 -2.95 -4.10 -12.33
C GLU A 46 -3.33 -3.23 -11.13
N VAL A 47 -4.04 -2.14 -11.39
CA VAL A 47 -4.46 -1.19 -10.35
C VAL A 47 -5.97 -1.00 -10.42
N LYS A 48 -6.66 -1.28 -9.31
CA LYS A 48 -8.08 -1.02 -9.14
C LYS A 48 -8.29 0.10 -8.12
N LEU A 49 -8.97 1.15 -8.54
CA LEU A 49 -9.27 2.29 -7.66
C LEU A 49 -10.59 2.02 -6.89
N LEU A 50 -10.52 2.05 -5.57
CA LEU A 50 -11.67 1.89 -4.69
C LEU A 50 -12.05 3.26 -4.10
N MET A 51 -13.20 3.79 -4.51
CA MET A 51 -13.59 5.18 -4.26
C MET A 51 -14.31 5.40 -2.92
N SER A 52 -14.61 4.33 -2.19
CA SER A 52 -15.31 4.40 -0.90
C SER A 52 -14.84 3.34 0.08
N GLY A 53 -15.04 3.59 1.39
CA GLY A 53 -14.78 2.59 2.42
C GLY A 53 -15.65 1.34 2.25
N ARG A 54 -16.88 1.49 1.73
CA ARG A 54 -17.74 0.35 1.42
C ARG A 54 -17.14 -0.53 0.31
N GLU A 55 -16.74 0.06 -0.79
CA GLU A 55 -16.10 -0.67 -1.90
C GLU A 55 -14.83 -1.38 -1.41
N LYS A 56 -14.00 -0.68 -0.65
CA LYS A 56 -12.78 -1.25 -0.07
C LYS A 56 -13.06 -2.49 0.77
N PHE A 57 -14.08 -2.47 1.63
CA PHE A 57 -14.38 -3.64 2.45
C PHE A 57 -15.06 -4.77 1.67
N LEU A 58 -15.91 -4.46 0.70
CA LEU A 58 -16.48 -5.49 -0.17
C LEU A 58 -15.40 -6.23 -0.96
N ASP A 59 -14.48 -5.48 -1.56
CA ASP A 59 -13.34 -6.00 -2.30
C ASP A 59 -12.41 -6.83 -1.40
N LEU A 60 -12.03 -6.30 -0.25
CA LEU A 60 -11.21 -7.00 0.74
C LEU A 60 -11.81 -8.36 1.17
N PHE A 61 -13.09 -8.38 1.48
CA PHE A 61 -13.76 -9.61 1.91
C PHE A 61 -13.86 -10.63 0.76
N GLU A 62 -14.01 -10.15 -0.47
CA GLU A 62 -14.05 -11.02 -1.66
C GLU A 62 -12.67 -11.63 -1.93
N GLU A 63 -11.60 -10.85 -1.90
CA GLU A 63 -10.23 -11.34 -2.06
C GLU A 63 -9.85 -12.36 -0.97
N ILE A 64 -10.24 -12.10 0.28
CA ILE A 64 -10.03 -13.05 1.38
C ILE A 64 -10.75 -14.37 1.12
N ARG A 65 -12.01 -14.37 0.62
CA ARG A 65 -12.74 -15.61 0.27
C ARG A 65 -12.01 -16.42 -0.77
N HIS A 66 -11.39 -15.77 -1.74
CA HIS A 66 -10.67 -16.43 -2.83
C HIS A 66 -9.25 -16.90 -2.48
N ALA A 67 -8.70 -16.45 -1.37
CA ALA A 67 -7.35 -16.82 -0.93
C ALA A 67 -7.25 -18.35 -0.71
N LYS A 68 -6.15 -18.95 -1.21
CA LYS A 68 -5.93 -20.41 -1.17
C LYS A 68 -4.71 -20.85 -0.38
N HIS A 69 -3.76 -19.95 -0.14
CA HIS A 69 -2.47 -20.31 0.46
C HIS A 69 -2.18 -19.54 1.72
N HIS A 70 -2.17 -18.21 1.65
CA HIS A 70 -1.88 -17.34 2.80
C HIS A 70 -2.62 -16.01 2.68
N ILE A 71 -2.86 -15.40 3.84
CA ILE A 71 -3.41 -14.05 3.98
C ILE A 71 -2.53 -13.31 4.99
N HIS A 72 -1.94 -12.19 4.57
CA HIS A 72 -1.14 -11.33 5.45
C HIS A 72 -1.80 -9.96 5.54
N LEU A 73 -2.05 -9.52 6.78
CA LEU A 73 -2.66 -8.21 7.04
C LEU A 73 -1.70 -7.36 7.87
N GLU A 74 -1.46 -6.14 7.44
CA GLU A 74 -0.65 -5.17 8.15
C GLU A 74 -1.46 -3.87 8.32
N TYR A 75 -1.82 -3.53 9.56
CA TYR A 75 -2.66 -2.38 9.85
C TYR A 75 -2.12 -1.56 11.03
N PHE A 76 -2.35 -0.25 11.00
CA PHE A 76 -2.05 0.59 12.16
C PHE A 76 -2.90 0.19 13.38
N ASN A 77 -4.17 -0.11 13.18
CA ASN A 77 -5.00 -0.70 14.23
C ASN A 77 -6.14 -1.56 13.66
N PHE A 78 -6.56 -2.52 14.46
CA PHE A 78 -7.86 -3.18 14.34
C PHE A 78 -8.76 -2.68 15.47
N ARG A 79 -9.98 -2.28 15.14
CA ARG A 79 -10.97 -1.89 16.15
C ARG A 79 -11.79 -3.10 16.55
N ASN A 80 -12.23 -3.15 17.82
CA ASN A 80 -13.22 -4.13 18.25
C ASN A 80 -14.63 -3.63 17.87
N ASP A 81 -14.97 -3.75 16.59
CA ASP A 81 -16.27 -3.35 16.03
C ASP A 81 -16.80 -4.42 15.07
N SER A 82 -18.01 -4.19 14.54
CA SER A 82 -18.70 -5.17 13.70
C SER A 82 -17.92 -5.55 12.44
N ILE A 83 -17.22 -4.60 11.83
CA ILE A 83 -16.43 -4.85 10.61
C ILE A 83 -15.21 -5.72 10.93
N ALA A 84 -14.46 -5.37 11.98
CA ALA A 84 -13.31 -6.16 12.38
C ALA A 84 -13.70 -7.55 12.88
N ASN A 85 -14.81 -7.67 13.60
CA ASN A 85 -15.31 -8.98 14.02
C ASN A 85 -15.70 -9.85 12.83
N ALA A 86 -16.42 -9.31 11.84
CA ALA A 86 -16.75 -10.03 10.62
C ALA A 86 -15.48 -10.41 9.81
N LEU A 87 -14.47 -9.54 9.80
CA LEU A 87 -13.17 -9.84 9.19
C LEU A 87 -12.50 -11.03 9.88
N PHE A 88 -12.38 -11.01 11.21
CA PHE A 88 -11.77 -12.11 11.96
C PHE A 88 -12.60 -13.41 11.90
N ASP A 89 -13.92 -13.33 11.73
CA ASP A 89 -14.75 -14.50 11.48
C ASP A 89 -14.42 -15.15 10.15
N LEU A 90 -14.38 -14.37 9.07
CA LEU A 90 -13.99 -14.86 7.75
C LEU A 90 -12.53 -15.40 7.73
N LEU A 91 -11.60 -14.72 8.39
CA LEU A 91 -10.21 -15.20 8.49
C LEU A 91 -10.12 -16.54 9.21
N ALA A 92 -10.93 -16.75 10.24
CA ALA A 92 -10.97 -18.04 10.94
C ALA A 92 -11.59 -19.16 10.10
N GLU A 93 -12.57 -18.86 9.25
CA GLU A 93 -13.08 -19.80 8.25
C GLU A 93 -11.95 -20.20 7.29
N LYS A 94 -11.17 -19.25 6.80
CA LYS A 94 -10.03 -19.51 5.92
C LYS A 94 -8.94 -20.36 6.59
N VAL A 95 -8.68 -20.16 7.88
CA VAL A 95 -7.78 -21.04 8.65
C VAL A 95 -8.29 -22.48 8.66
N GLN A 96 -9.59 -22.70 8.82
CA GLN A 96 -10.19 -24.04 8.78
C GLN A 96 -10.09 -24.69 7.39
N GLU A 97 -10.04 -23.88 6.33
CA GLU A 97 -9.79 -24.31 4.95
C GLU A 97 -8.29 -24.62 4.69
N GLY A 98 -7.40 -24.42 5.67
CA GLY A 98 -5.96 -24.65 5.55
C GLY A 98 -5.16 -23.44 5.06
N VAL A 99 -5.76 -22.26 5.00
CA VAL A 99 -5.06 -21.01 4.62
C VAL A 99 -4.30 -20.49 5.82
N GLU A 100 -3.02 -20.14 5.62
CA GLU A 100 -2.20 -19.50 6.64
C GLU A 100 -2.61 -18.03 6.81
N VAL A 101 -2.94 -17.61 8.03
CA VAL A 101 -3.38 -16.24 8.30
C VAL A 101 -2.48 -15.56 9.32
N ARG A 102 -1.83 -14.46 8.90
CA ARG A 102 -1.00 -13.61 9.75
C ARG A 102 -1.51 -12.18 9.75
N ALA A 103 -1.58 -11.59 10.94
CA ALA A 103 -1.99 -10.21 11.13
C ALA A 103 -0.99 -9.46 12.00
N LEU A 104 -0.58 -8.29 11.55
CA LEU A 104 0.28 -7.37 12.29
C LEU A 104 -0.47 -6.07 12.53
N PHE A 105 -0.36 -5.51 13.74
CA PHE A 105 -0.89 -4.18 14.03
C PHE A 105 0.00 -3.43 15.01
N ASP A 106 0.01 -2.10 14.86
CA ASP A 106 0.83 -1.23 15.70
C ASP A 106 0.29 -1.17 17.14
N ALA A 107 1.18 -1.30 18.11
CA ALA A 107 0.79 -1.31 19.53
C ALA A 107 0.21 0.04 19.99
N PHE A 108 0.78 1.16 19.52
CA PHE A 108 0.28 2.50 19.81
C PHE A 108 -1.04 2.77 19.09
N GLY A 109 -1.15 2.35 17.81
CA GLY A 109 -2.38 2.43 17.04
C GLY A 109 -3.54 1.72 17.74
N ASN A 110 -3.29 0.54 18.30
CA ASN A 110 -4.28 -0.17 19.10
C ASN A 110 -4.63 0.55 20.42
N TRP A 111 -3.61 1.07 21.13
CA TRP A 111 -3.80 1.77 22.40
C TRP A 111 -4.55 3.09 22.23
N SER A 112 -4.25 3.85 21.18
CA SER A 112 -4.81 5.19 20.92
C SER A 112 -6.25 5.17 20.39
N ASN A 113 -6.77 4.03 19.96
CA ASN A 113 -8.14 3.96 19.45
C ASN A 113 -9.18 3.76 20.56
N ASN A 114 -10.42 4.18 20.30
CA ASN A 114 -11.51 4.15 21.29
C ASN A 114 -12.14 2.74 21.48
N LYS A 115 -11.79 1.75 20.66
CA LYS A 115 -12.23 0.36 20.74
C LYS A 115 -11.06 -0.60 20.55
N PRO A 116 -10.04 -0.60 21.43
CA PRO A 116 -8.84 -1.40 21.25
C PRO A 116 -9.12 -2.90 21.40
N LEU A 117 -8.35 -3.70 20.68
CA LEU A 117 -8.27 -5.13 20.93
C LEU A 117 -7.53 -5.36 22.26
N LYS A 118 -8.27 -5.82 23.27
CA LYS A 118 -7.73 -6.17 24.60
C LYS A 118 -7.10 -7.57 24.57
N LYS A 119 -6.37 -7.94 25.63
CA LYS A 119 -5.69 -9.24 25.74
C LYS A 119 -6.62 -10.44 25.47
N HIS A 120 -7.84 -10.41 25.99
CA HIS A 120 -8.80 -11.50 25.78
C HIS A 120 -9.32 -11.58 24.34
N HIS A 121 -9.50 -10.44 23.64
CA HIS A 121 -9.84 -10.44 22.22
C HIS A 121 -8.72 -11.06 21.40
N LEU A 122 -7.46 -10.66 21.65
CA LEU A 122 -6.29 -11.22 20.95
C LEU A 122 -6.12 -12.71 21.23
N LYS A 123 -6.42 -13.14 22.48
CA LYS A 123 -6.42 -14.57 22.81
C LYS A 123 -7.48 -15.31 21.98
N ALA A 124 -8.72 -14.82 21.97
CA ALA A 124 -9.81 -15.43 21.21
C ALA A 124 -9.53 -15.52 19.71
N ILE A 125 -8.84 -14.51 19.13
CA ILE A 125 -8.43 -14.52 17.72
C ILE A 125 -7.37 -15.60 17.49
N ARG A 126 -6.36 -15.70 18.37
CA ARG A 126 -5.30 -16.72 18.28
C ARG A 126 -5.80 -18.15 18.48
N ASP A 127 -6.76 -18.33 19.39
CA ASP A 127 -7.37 -19.64 19.65
C ASP A 127 -8.11 -20.17 18.40
N ARG A 128 -8.43 -19.32 17.43
CA ARG A 128 -9.01 -19.66 16.12
C ARG A 128 -7.96 -19.94 15.05
N GLY A 129 -6.66 -19.96 15.41
CA GLY A 129 -5.55 -20.26 14.50
C GLY A 129 -5.00 -19.07 13.72
N ILE A 130 -5.45 -17.86 14.01
CA ILE A 130 -4.92 -16.63 13.37
C ILE A 130 -3.67 -16.17 14.14
N GLU A 131 -2.52 -16.09 13.46
CA GLU A 131 -1.31 -15.51 14.03
C GLU A 131 -1.44 -13.97 14.05
N ILE A 132 -1.81 -13.40 15.20
CA ILE A 132 -1.92 -11.95 15.35
C ILE A 132 -0.90 -11.42 16.36
N VAL A 133 -0.08 -10.45 15.93
CA VAL A 133 1.01 -9.86 16.72
C VAL A 133 0.92 -8.34 16.76
N LYS A 134 1.49 -7.77 17.84
CA LYS A 134 1.65 -6.33 17.99
C LYS A 134 3.03 -5.92 17.52
N PHE A 135 3.09 -4.94 16.61
CA PHE A 135 4.32 -4.28 16.27
C PHE A 135 4.74 -3.33 17.37
N ASP A 136 6.00 -3.42 17.76
CA ASP A 136 6.73 -2.55 18.69
C ASP A 136 5.93 -2.07 19.92
N PRO A 137 5.63 -3.00 20.87
CA PRO A 137 4.96 -2.65 22.11
C PRO A 137 5.77 -1.64 22.92
N ILE A 138 5.14 -0.53 23.33
CA ILE A 138 5.77 0.45 24.21
C ILE A 138 5.81 -0.13 25.63
N THR A 139 7.01 -0.43 26.10
CA THR A 139 7.25 -0.97 27.45
C THR A 139 8.26 -0.11 28.20
N PHE A 140 7.98 0.15 29.48
CA PHE A 140 8.94 0.84 30.33
C PHE A 140 10.23 0.02 30.48
N PRO A 141 11.47 0.59 30.41
CA PRO A 141 11.79 2.02 30.30
C PRO A 141 11.97 2.56 28.84
N TRP A 142 11.62 1.78 27.81
CA TRP A 142 11.96 2.03 26.41
C TRP A 142 10.98 2.99 25.74
N ILE A 143 10.79 4.19 26.32
CA ILE A 143 9.92 5.25 25.76
C ILE A 143 10.41 5.75 24.39
N ASN A 144 11.70 5.59 24.10
CA ASN A 144 12.29 5.93 22.80
C ASN A 144 11.68 5.15 21.62
N HIS A 145 11.11 3.97 21.84
CA HIS A 145 10.38 3.21 20.83
C HIS A 145 9.00 3.81 20.48
N ALA A 146 8.53 4.81 21.23
CA ALA A 146 7.23 5.44 20.98
C ALA A 146 7.09 6.05 19.56
N MET A 147 8.22 6.47 18.95
CA MET A 147 8.25 7.06 17.61
C MET A 147 8.37 6.04 16.48
N HIS A 148 8.66 4.78 16.79
CA HIS A 148 8.82 3.69 15.81
C HIS A 148 7.47 3.05 15.55
N ARG A 149 6.74 3.57 14.56
CA ARG A 149 5.34 3.18 14.31
C ARG A 149 5.16 2.58 12.92
N ASP A 150 4.34 1.56 12.86
CA ASP A 150 3.89 1.00 11.58
C ASP A 150 2.52 1.58 11.20
N HIS A 151 2.50 2.41 10.17
CA HIS A 151 1.29 3.08 9.70
C HIS A 151 0.79 2.54 8.36
N ARG A 152 1.23 1.35 7.96
CA ARG A 152 0.78 0.68 6.74
C ARG A 152 -0.63 0.13 6.87
N LYS A 153 -1.30 -0.07 5.74
CA LYS A 153 -2.59 -0.73 5.59
C LYS A 153 -2.49 -1.60 4.33
N ILE A 154 -2.01 -2.81 4.53
CA ILE A 154 -1.70 -3.78 3.47
C ILE A 154 -2.46 -5.08 3.74
N VAL A 155 -2.91 -5.69 2.68
CA VAL A 155 -3.51 -7.03 2.70
C VAL A 155 -2.97 -7.83 1.53
#